data_834de786e2204ea0ceeef2aaddcdde0e
#
_entry.id   834de786e2204ea0ceeef2aaddcdde0e
#
_cell.length_a   1.000
_cell.length_b   1.000
_cell.length_c   1.000
_cell.angle_alpha   90.00
_cell.angle_beta   90.00
_cell.angle_gamma   90.00
#
_symmetry.space_group_name_H-M   'P 1'
#
loop_
_entity.id
_entity.type
_entity.pdbx_description
1 polymer ?
#
loop_
_entity_poly.entity_id
_entity_poly.type
_entity_poly.pdbx_seq_one_letter_code
_entity_poly.pdbx_strand_id
1 'polypeptide(L)'
;MAAPVWLEVALNGPWSRSRQPHIPVLADEIFDDAMRCVDAGASILHFHAYDPVTGRQRDDFDIYAPIIERIRARADVICYPTLPFAGSVDAPTPLSPTQRFHAVDKLLQAGLIEWAVVDPGSTNISHYADIPVGKEGFVYANPESHIRHGLALAQKYAITPSYAIYEPGFMRLGAALHKAYPGAPVPIYRLMFSDHIAFGFPPADWALDAYLKLAALEAPRALWMVAGLGVEIEPLIEAAVARGGHVRVGLEDAPMGCALSNEALTERARRLIAAAGGGLATASDVRAALKAASPVRAASSSSS
;
A
#
# COMPACT_ATOMS: atom_id res chain seq x y z
N MET A 1 18.19 19.47 7.72
CA MET A 1 18.25 18.32 6.79
C MET A 1 16.82 18.00 6.41
N ALA A 2 16.56 17.62 5.15
CA ALA A 2 15.25 17.13 4.74
C ALA A 2 14.89 15.86 5.54
N ALA A 3 13.59 15.64 5.78
CA ALA A 3 13.14 14.40 6.43
C ALA A 3 13.51 13.18 5.57
N PRO A 4 13.88 12.04 6.18
CA PRO A 4 14.24 10.86 5.41
C PRO A 4 13.03 10.30 4.64
N VAL A 5 13.30 9.81 3.43
CA VAL A 5 12.28 9.31 2.50
C VAL A 5 11.98 7.84 2.80
N TRP A 6 10.71 7.49 2.97
CA TRP A 6 10.29 6.10 3.12
C TRP A 6 10.33 5.41 1.76
N LEU A 7 10.87 4.21 1.75
CA LEU A 7 10.87 3.36 0.56
C LEU A 7 10.07 2.09 0.87
N GLU A 8 8.89 2.01 0.24
CA GLU A 8 8.03 0.84 0.28
C GLU A 8 8.27 -0.02 -0.96
N VAL A 9 8.30 -1.34 -0.77
CA VAL A 9 8.38 -2.29 -1.88
C VAL A 9 7.17 -3.23 -1.85
N ALA A 10 6.42 -3.24 -2.96
CA ALA A 10 5.28 -4.09 -3.21
C ALA A 10 5.71 -5.29 -4.05
N LEU A 11 5.90 -6.45 -3.39
CA LEU A 11 6.69 -7.54 -3.96
C LEU A 11 6.03 -8.24 -5.16
N ASN A 12 4.71 -8.47 -5.15
CA ASN A 12 4.11 -9.40 -6.10
C ASN A 12 2.71 -9.04 -6.63
N GLY A 13 1.84 -8.39 -5.84
CA GLY A 13 0.47 -8.05 -6.27
C GLY A 13 -0.41 -9.27 -6.58
N PRO A 14 -1.60 -9.08 -7.15
CA PRO A 14 -2.53 -10.15 -7.51
C PRO A 14 -2.18 -10.81 -8.87
N TRP A 15 -0.92 -10.75 -9.28
CA TRP A 15 -0.50 -11.17 -10.62
C TRP A 15 -0.15 -12.65 -10.68
N SER A 16 -0.24 -13.23 -11.87
CA SER A 16 0.36 -14.54 -12.18
C SER A 16 1.75 -14.36 -12.79
N ARG A 17 2.59 -15.37 -12.68
CA ARG A 17 3.92 -15.38 -13.32
C ARG A 17 3.85 -15.31 -14.86
N SER A 18 2.72 -15.66 -15.47
CA SER A 18 2.52 -15.45 -16.89
C SER A 18 2.39 -13.98 -17.29
N ARG A 19 1.98 -13.12 -16.36
CA ARG A 19 1.85 -11.67 -16.55
C ARG A 19 3.04 -10.90 -16.00
N GLN A 20 3.58 -11.33 -14.86
CA GLN A 20 4.72 -10.72 -14.18
C GLN A 20 5.72 -11.83 -13.77
N PRO A 21 6.67 -12.18 -14.67
CA PRO A 21 7.47 -13.40 -14.54
C PRO A 21 8.30 -13.51 -13.26
N HIS A 22 8.75 -12.38 -12.73
CA HIS A 22 9.71 -12.33 -11.62
C HIS A 22 9.08 -12.19 -10.23
N ILE A 23 7.74 -12.24 -10.09
CA ILE A 23 7.10 -12.14 -8.79
C ILE A 23 7.42 -13.34 -7.90
N PRO A 24 7.71 -13.13 -6.62
CA PRO A 24 7.81 -14.20 -5.65
C PRO A 24 6.39 -14.71 -5.30
N VAL A 25 6.20 -16.03 -5.30
CA VAL A 25 4.90 -16.68 -5.06
C VAL A 25 4.97 -17.63 -3.86
N LEU A 26 6.04 -18.42 -3.76
CA LEU A 26 6.22 -19.34 -2.63
C LEU A 26 6.71 -18.59 -1.39
N ALA A 27 6.39 -19.10 -0.22
CA ALA A 27 6.77 -18.48 1.07
C ALA A 27 8.28 -18.19 1.18
N ASP A 28 9.13 -19.14 0.74
CA ASP A 28 10.57 -18.95 0.73
C ASP A 28 11.01 -17.87 -0.28
N GLU A 29 10.40 -17.84 -1.46
CA GLU A 29 10.68 -16.81 -2.46
C GLU A 29 10.30 -15.43 -1.96
N ILE A 30 9.12 -15.28 -1.31
CA ILE A 30 8.66 -14.01 -0.73
C ILE A 30 9.64 -13.57 0.36
N PHE A 31 10.05 -14.47 1.24
CA PHE A 31 11.02 -14.17 2.28
C PHE A 31 12.38 -13.73 1.70
N ASP A 32 12.93 -14.49 0.76
CA ASP A 32 14.25 -14.20 0.17
C ASP A 32 14.24 -12.88 -0.60
N ASP A 33 13.16 -12.61 -1.34
CA ASP A 33 13.00 -11.37 -2.09
C ASP A 33 12.80 -10.16 -1.15
N ALA A 34 12.01 -10.33 -0.09
CA ALA A 34 11.85 -9.35 0.97
C ALA A 34 13.20 -8.96 1.58
N MET A 35 14.06 -9.95 1.89
CA MET A 35 15.37 -9.66 2.47
C MET A 35 16.29 -8.92 1.50
N ARG A 36 16.32 -9.28 0.22
CA ARG A 36 17.06 -8.52 -0.81
C ARG A 36 16.59 -7.07 -0.88
N CYS A 37 15.28 -6.83 -0.83
CA CYS A 37 14.72 -5.48 -0.86
C CYS A 37 15.09 -4.69 0.41
N VAL A 38 15.08 -5.31 1.58
CA VAL A 38 15.52 -4.68 2.83
C VAL A 38 17.01 -4.31 2.76
N ASP A 39 17.87 -5.21 2.30
CA ASP A 39 19.28 -4.95 2.11
C ASP A 39 19.56 -3.83 1.08
N ALA A 40 18.67 -3.69 0.07
CA ALA A 40 18.69 -2.59 -0.89
C ALA A 40 18.14 -1.26 -0.33
N GLY A 41 17.49 -1.26 0.85
CA GLY A 41 17.07 -0.06 1.58
C GLY A 41 15.57 0.10 1.80
N ALA A 42 14.75 -0.92 1.55
CA ALA A 42 13.31 -0.88 1.85
C ALA A 42 13.08 -0.81 3.37
N SER A 43 12.25 0.11 3.82
CA SER A 43 11.78 0.21 5.21
C SER A 43 10.36 -0.34 5.41
N ILE A 44 9.64 -0.57 4.32
CA ILE A 44 8.27 -1.05 4.30
C ILE A 44 8.12 -2.11 3.19
N LEU A 45 7.47 -3.22 3.52
CA LEU A 45 7.16 -4.31 2.58
C LEU A 45 5.66 -4.55 2.52
N HIS A 46 5.14 -4.62 1.31
CA HIS A 46 3.78 -5.05 1.01
C HIS A 46 3.81 -6.30 0.14
N PHE A 47 2.98 -7.30 0.43
CA PHE A 47 2.89 -8.50 -0.38
C PHE A 47 1.55 -9.22 -0.25
N HIS A 48 1.27 -10.03 -1.27
CA HIS A 48 0.15 -10.94 -1.36
C HIS A 48 0.60 -12.36 -1.02
N ALA A 49 -0.27 -13.13 -0.38
CA ALA A 49 -0.05 -14.54 -0.15
C ALA A 49 -0.67 -15.38 -1.27
N TYR A 50 -0.07 -16.53 -1.53
CA TYR A 50 -0.50 -17.45 -2.57
C TYR A 50 -0.64 -18.86 -2.04
N ASP A 51 -1.62 -19.56 -2.54
CA ASP A 51 -1.74 -21.00 -2.35
C ASP A 51 -0.58 -21.70 -3.08
N PRO A 52 0.25 -22.49 -2.37
CA PRO A 52 1.46 -23.07 -2.94
C PRO A 52 1.17 -24.16 -3.98
N VAL A 53 -0.05 -24.71 -4.00
CA VAL A 53 -0.46 -25.78 -4.91
C VAL A 53 -1.04 -25.20 -6.20
N THR A 54 -1.91 -24.20 -6.08
CA THR A 54 -2.61 -23.62 -7.22
C THR A 54 -1.92 -22.41 -7.82
N GLY A 55 -1.00 -21.76 -7.08
CA GLY A 55 -0.36 -20.50 -7.46
C GLY A 55 -1.32 -19.33 -7.56
N ARG A 56 -2.53 -19.43 -6.98
CA ARG A 56 -3.52 -18.35 -6.92
C ARG A 56 -3.38 -17.58 -5.61
N GLN A 57 -3.68 -16.30 -5.65
CA GLN A 57 -3.74 -15.49 -4.43
C GLN A 57 -4.69 -16.14 -3.41
N ARG A 58 -4.22 -16.22 -2.17
CA ARG A 58 -4.96 -16.76 -1.03
C ARG A 58 -4.59 -16.02 0.25
N ASP A 59 -5.45 -15.13 0.68
CA ASP A 59 -5.19 -14.20 1.78
C ASP A 59 -5.57 -14.84 3.13
N ASP A 60 -4.79 -15.84 3.55
CA ASP A 60 -4.98 -16.58 4.79
C ASP A 60 -3.91 -16.26 5.84
N PHE A 61 -4.33 -16.19 7.11
CA PHE A 61 -3.43 -16.02 8.25
C PHE A 61 -2.32 -17.05 8.28
N ASP A 62 -2.64 -18.32 8.04
CA ASP A 62 -1.68 -19.43 8.11
C ASP A 62 -0.59 -19.38 7.03
N ILE A 63 -0.80 -18.59 5.98
CA ILE A 63 0.23 -18.34 4.96
C ILE A 63 1.02 -17.06 5.30
N TYR A 64 0.35 -15.98 5.70
CA TYR A 64 1.01 -14.71 6.01
C TYR A 64 1.86 -14.78 7.28
N ALA A 65 1.35 -15.36 8.37
CA ALA A 65 1.99 -15.30 9.66
C ALA A 65 3.42 -15.87 9.66
N PRO A 66 3.68 -17.09 9.12
CA PRO A 66 5.04 -17.64 9.10
C PRO A 66 6.02 -16.80 8.28
N ILE A 67 5.56 -16.17 7.17
CA ILE A 67 6.40 -15.31 6.33
C ILE A 67 6.78 -14.05 7.11
N ILE A 68 5.81 -13.37 7.70
CA ILE A 68 6.01 -12.13 8.47
C ILE A 68 6.90 -12.39 9.69
N GLU A 69 6.68 -13.48 10.43
CA GLU A 69 7.51 -13.87 11.57
C GLU A 69 8.97 -14.05 11.18
N ARG A 70 9.23 -14.75 10.07
CA ARG A 70 10.60 -14.94 9.55
C ARG A 70 11.24 -13.62 9.14
N ILE A 71 10.51 -12.74 8.43
CA ILE A 71 11.01 -11.42 8.03
C ILE A 71 11.38 -10.60 9.28
N ARG A 72 10.48 -10.50 10.25
CA ARG A 72 10.67 -9.72 11.49
C ARG A 72 11.77 -10.28 12.38
N ALA A 73 12.00 -11.58 12.36
CA ALA A 73 13.12 -12.21 13.08
C ALA A 73 14.48 -11.83 12.47
N ARG A 74 14.52 -11.44 11.19
CA ARG A 74 15.75 -11.15 10.44
C ARG A 74 16.04 -9.66 10.31
N ALA A 75 15.00 -8.82 10.26
CA ALA A 75 15.15 -7.38 10.03
C ALA A 75 14.06 -6.57 10.73
N ASP A 76 14.41 -5.34 11.14
CA ASP A 76 13.44 -4.33 11.56
C ASP A 76 12.85 -3.65 10.32
N VAL A 77 11.70 -4.12 9.88
CA VAL A 77 10.97 -3.63 8.70
C VAL A 77 9.47 -3.69 8.95
N ILE A 78 8.73 -2.74 8.42
CA ILE A 78 7.26 -2.74 8.47
C ILE A 78 6.74 -3.67 7.37
N CYS A 79 6.01 -4.72 7.78
CA CYS A 79 5.38 -5.66 6.85
C CYS A 79 3.86 -5.55 6.97
N TYR A 80 3.16 -5.57 5.84
CA TYR A 80 1.70 -5.67 5.86
C TYR A 80 1.15 -6.39 4.62
N PRO A 81 0.06 -7.18 4.80
CA PRO A 81 -0.56 -7.93 3.73
C PRO A 81 -1.48 -7.06 2.88
N THR A 82 -1.88 -7.60 1.74
CA THR A 82 -3.03 -7.07 0.99
C THR A 82 -4.36 -7.37 1.68
N LEU A 83 -5.43 -6.87 1.08
CA LEU A 83 -6.81 -7.15 1.45
C LEU A 83 -7.52 -7.85 0.29
N PRO A 84 -8.23 -8.98 0.51
CA PRO A 84 -8.99 -9.66 -0.54
C PRO A 84 -9.95 -8.71 -1.25
N PHE A 85 -10.26 -8.97 -2.52
CA PHE A 85 -11.34 -8.27 -3.21
C PHE A 85 -12.68 -8.48 -2.48
N ALA A 86 -13.51 -7.44 -2.40
CA ALA A 86 -14.83 -7.53 -1.77
C ALA A 86 -15.79 -8.44 -2.54
N GLY A 87 -15.55 -8.59 -3.85
CA GLY A 87 -16.24 -9.51 -4.75
C GLY A 87 -15.39 -9.67 -6.01
N SER A 88 -15.41 -10.85 -6.59
CA SER A 88 -14.76 -11.16 -7.86
C SER A 88 -15.66 -12.01 -8.73
N VAL A 89 -15.32 -12.14 -10.01
CA VAL A 89 -16.02 -13.06 -10.93
C VAL A 89 -15.96 -14.52 -10.45
N ASP A 90 -14.92 -14.87 -9.70
CA ASP A 90 -14.73 -16.22 -9.15
C ASP A 90 -15.40 -16.40 -7.76
N ALA A 91 -15.89 -15.31 -7.14
CA ALA A 91 -16.59 -15.30 -5.86
C ALA A 91 -17.94 -14.58 -6.01
N PRO A 92 -19.00 -15.29 -6.42
CA PRO A 92 -20.30 -14.69 -6.73
C PRO A 92 -20.99 -14.07 -5.53
N THR A 93 -20.60 -14.46 -4.31
CA THR A 93 -21.13 -13.85 -3.08
C THR A 93 -20.11 -12.85 -2.53
N PRO A 94 -20.46 -11.56 -2.45
CA PRO A 94 -19.58 -10.56 -1.84
C PRO A 94 -19.22 -10.93 -0.40
N LEU A 95 -17.95 -10.81 -0.03
CA LEU A 95 -17.50 -11.01 1.34
C LEU A 95 -18.13 -9.94 2.26
N SER A 96 -18.55 -10.35 3.46
CA SER A 96 -18.86 -9.39 4.52
C SER A 96 -17.58 -8.66 4.97
N PRO A 97 -17.67 -7.48 5.62
CA PRO A 97 -16.49 -6.80 6.16
C PRO A 97 -15.63 -7.70 7.05
N THR A 98 -16.24 -8.44 7.95
CA THR A 98 -15.54 -9.35 8.87
C THR A 98 -14.83 -10.50 8.14
N GLN A 99 -15.46 -11.07 7.11
CA GLN A 99 -14.83 -12.11 6.30
C GLN A 99 -13.63 -11.56 5.52
N ARG A 100 -13.79 -10.38 4.91
CA ARG A 100 -12.74 -9.74 4.12
C ARG A 100 -11.50 -9.41 4.96
N PHE A 101 -11.68 -8.93 6.18
CA PHE A 101 -10.60 -8.56 7.09
C PHE A 101 -10.14 -9.69 8.01
N HIS A 102 -10.62 -10.92 7.82
CA HIS A 102 -10.36 -12.02 8.76
C HIS A 102 -8.87 -12.29 8.97
N ALA A 103 -8.07 -12.41 7.90
CA ALA A 103 -6.63 -12.64 8.00
C ALA A 103 -5.93 -11.45 8.66
N VAL A 104 -6.29 -10.23 8.28
CA VAL A 104 -5.76 -8.99 8.87
C VAL A 104 -6.05 -8.92 10.36
N ASP A 105 -7.30 -9.16 10.80
CA ASP A 105 -7.66 -9.14 12.23
C ASP A 105 -6.87 -10.18 13.04
N LYS A 106 -6.67 -11.40 12.51
CA LYS A 106 -5.83 -12.41 13.15
C LYS A 106 -4.36 -11.99 13.26
N LEU A 107 -3.79 -11.39 12.20
CA LEU A 107 -2.43 -10.88 12.22
C LEU A 107 -2.26 -9.74 13.24
N LEU A 108 -3.29 -8.87 13.38
CA LEU A 108 -3.32 -7.82 14.38
C LEU A 108 -3.42 -8.39 15.80
N GLN A 109 -4.25 -9.39 16.03
CA GLN A 109 -4.36 -10.10 17.32
C GLN A 109 -3.03 -10.74 17.72
N ALA A 110 -2.28 -11.29 16.76
CA ALA A 110 -0.97 -11.86 16.97
C ALA A 110 0.15 -10.79 17.10
N GLY A 111 -0.14 -9.49 16.92
CA GLY A 111 0.86 -8.43 16.97
C GLY A 111 1.90 -8.50 15.84
N LEU A 112 1.55 -9.11 14.72
CA LEU A 112 2.48 -9.36 13.61
C LEU A 112 2.57 -8.18 12.63
N ILE A 113 1.52 -7.37 12.51
CA ILE A 113 1.47 -6.22 11.60
C ILE A 113 1.12 -4.93 12.34
N GLU A 114 1.61 -3.82 11.81
CA GLU A 114 1.38 -2.46 12.33
C GLU A 114 0.74 -1.53 11.30
N TRP A 115 0.52 -2.04 10.07
CA TRP A 115 -0.22 -1.38 8.99
C TRP A 115 -1.27 -2.35 8.42
N ALA A 116 -2.34 -1.78 7.85
CA ALA A 116 -3.32 -2.55 7.09
C ALA A 116 -3.87 -1.73 5.92
N VAL A 117 -4.16 -2.40 4.81
CA VAL A 117 -4.87 -1.80 3.67
C VAL A 117 -6.29 -1.43 4.09
N VAL A 118 -6.68 -0.17 3.85
CA VAL A 118 -8.04 0.35 4.04
C VAL A 118 -8.35 1.31 2.89
N ASP A 119 -8.48 0.81 1.68
CA ASP A 119 -8.67 1.66 0.51
C ASP A 119 -10.03 2.35 0.51
N PRO A 120 -10.07 3.70 0.54
CA PRO A 120 -11.27 4.44 0.90
C PRO A 120 -12.15 4.81 -0.29
N GLY A 121 -12.42 3.87 -1.20
CA GLY A 121 -13.28 4.11 -2.35
C GLY A 121 -13.37 2.94 -3.31
N SER A 122 -14.26 3.04 -4.29
CA SER A 122 -14.45 2.05 -5.35
C SER A 122 -14.29 2.72 -6.72
N THR A 123 -13.68 2.01 -7.67
CA THR A 123 -13.46 2.52 -9.03
C THR A 123 -13.49 1.39 -10.06
N ASN A 124 -13.71 1.75 -11.33
CA ASN A 124 -13.57 0.81 -12.44
C ASN A 124 -12.09 0.68 -12.82
N ILE A 125 -11.64 -0.57 -12.97
CA ILE A 125 -10.30 -0.90 -13.46
C ILE A 125 -10.44 -1.43 -14.88
N SER A 126 -10.16 -0.58 -15.86
CA SER A 126 -10.24 -0.90 -17.29
C SER A 126 -8.96 -0.49 -17.99
N HIS A 127 -8.36 -1.39 -18.76
CA HIS A 127 -7.19 -1.04 -19.58
C HIS A 127 -7.63 -0.27 -20.82
N TYR A 128 -6.95 0.81 -21.15
CA TYR A 128 -7.23 1.59 -22.37
C TYR A 128 -7.21 0.77 -23.64
N ALA A 129 -6.33 -0.23 -23.74
CA ALA A 129 -6.24 -1.14 -24.89
C ALA A 129 -7.46 -2.09 -25.02
N ASP A 130 -8.14 -2.40 -23.92
CA ASP A 130 -9.28 -3.32 -23.89
C ASP A 130 -10.61 -2.62 -24.26
N ILE A 131 -10.74 -1.32 -23.97
CA ILE A 131 -11.98 -0.55 -24.19
C ILE A 131 -12.43 -0.57 -25.67
N PRO A 132 -11.56 -0.27 -26.67
CA PRO A 132 -11.99 -0.24 -28.07
C PRO A 132 -12.43 -1.59 -28.63
N VAL A 133 -11.98 -2.68 -28.04
CA VAL A 133 -12.32 -4.06 -28.47
C VAL A 133 -13.47 -4.66 -27.66
N GLY A 134 -14.12 -3.86 -26.80
CA GLY A 134 -15.29 -4.28 -26.03
C GLY A 134 -14.97 -5.25 -24.88
N LYS A 135 -13.72 -5.35 -24.45
CA LYS A 135 -13.34 -6.16 -23.29
C LYS A 135 -13.58 -5.37 -22.03
N GLU A 136 -14.43 -5.87 -21.17
CA GLU A 136 -14.77 -5.23 -19.91
C GLU A 136 -13.65 -5.38 -18.88
N GLY A 137 -13.47 -4.33 -18.07
CA GLY A 137 -12.68 -4.36 -16.85
C GLY A 137 -13.47 -4.92 -15.67
N PHE A 138 -13.06 -4.58 -14.46
CA PHE A 138 -13.77 -4.96 -13.25
C PHE A 138 -13.93 -3.77 -12.30
N VAL A 139 -14.87 -3.89 -11.36
CA VAL A 139 -15.02 -2.88 -10.30
C VAL A 139 -14.14 -3.27 -9.12
N TYR A 140 -13.15 -2.42 -8.82
CA TYR A 140 -12.45 -2.50 -7.54
C TYR A 140 -13.35 -1.94 -6.45
N ALA A 141 -14.05 -2.85 -5.75
CA ALA A 141 -15.12 -2.50 -4.83
C ALA A 141 -14.62 -2.42 -3.38
N ASN A 142 -14.79 -1.24 -2.77
CA ASN A 142 -14.59 -1.01 -1.35
C ASN A 142 -15.84 -0.31 -0.78
N PRO A 143 -16.90 -1.07 -0.46
CA PRO A 143 -18.11 -0.52 0.15
C PRO A 143 -17.77 0.23 1.45
N GLU A 144 -18.49 1.31 1.75
CA GLU A 144 -18.22 2.13 2.94
C GLU A 144 -18.24 1.32 4.25
N SER A 145 -19.08 0.29 4.34
CA SER A 145 -19.10 -0.62 5.48
C SER A 145 -17.78 -1.37 5.70
N HIS A 146 -17.08 -1.71 4.61
CA HIS A 146 -15.76 -2.34 4.66
C HIS A 146 -14.68 -1.34 5.10
N ILE A 147 -14.73 -0.12 4.57
CA ILE A 147 -13.80 0.97 4.94
C ILE A 147 -13.94 1.28 6.44
N ARG A 148 -15.18 1.42 6.91
CA ARG A 148 -15.49 1.64 8.34
C ARG A 148 -14.99 0.50 9.22
N HIS A 149 -15.13 -0.74 8.78
CA HIS A 149 -14.61 -1.90 9.51
C HIS A 149 -13.08 -1.86 9.62
N GLY A 150 -12.37 -1.56 8.53
CA GLY A 150 -10.92 -1.38 8.54
C GLY A 150 -10.47 -0.25 9.46
N LEU A 151 -11.16 0.89 9.46
CA LEU A 151 -10.88 2.01 10.37
C LEU A 151 -11.18 1.66 11.84
N ALA A 152 -12.20 0.87 12.11
CA ALA A 152 -12.49 0.38 13.46
C ALA A 152 -11.37 -0.55 13.96
N LEU A 153 -10.82 -1.43 13.10
CA LEU A 153 -9.64 -2.22 13.42
C LEU A 153 -8.40 -1.34 13.65
N ALA A 154 -8.18 -0.34 12.79
CA ALA A 154 -7.09 0.61 12.95
C ALA A 154 -7.16 1.35 14.30
N GLN A 155 -8.35 1.78 14.70
CA GLN A 155 -8.56 2.41 16.02
C GLN A 155 -8.37 1.41 17.17
N LYS A 156 -8.89 0.19 17.04
CA LYS A 156 -8.81 -0.86 18.07
C LYS A 156 -7.38 -1.26 18.39
N TYR A 157 -6.58 -1.48 17.34
CA TYR A 157 -5.20 -1.98 17.47
C TYR A 157 -4.13 -0.89 17.36
N ALA A 158 -4.54 0.38 17.18
CA ALA A 158 -3.64 1.52 16.98
C ALA A 158 -2.65 1.33 15.82
N ILE A 159 -3.11 0.75 14.72
CA ILE A 159 -2.32 0.50 13.51
C ILE A 159 -2.57 1.57 12.45
N THR A 160 -1.61 1.79 11.57
CA THR A 160 -1.70 2.78 10.48
C THR A 160 -2.56 2.25 9.33
N PRO A 161 -3.67 2.94 8.96
CA PRO A 161 -4.39 2.63 7.73
C PRO A 161 -3.54 3.02 6.51
N SER A 162 -3.39 2.12 5.55
CA SER A 162 -2.73 2.38 4.27
C SER A 162 -3.79 2.54 3.18
N TYR A 163 -3.91 3.75 2.64
CA TYR A 163 -4.91 4.15 1.64
C TYR A 163 -4.28 4.14 0.25
N ALA A 164 -4.73 3.29 -0.67
CA ALA A 164 -4.44 3.49 -2.09
C ALA A 164 -5.45 4.48 -2.68
N ILE A 165 -4.95 5.60 -3.16
CA ILE A 165 -5.76 6.69 -3.71
C ILE A 165 -5.77 6.56 -5.23
N TYR A 166 -6.66 5.73 -5.74
CA TYR A 166 -6.85 5.54 -7.18
C TYR A 166 -7.56 6.74 -7.82
N GLU A 167 -8.49 7.35 -7.09
CA GLU A 167 -9.27 8.49 -7.55
C GLU A 167 -9.20 9.64 -6.54
N PRO A 168 -9.30 10.91 -6.97
CA PRO A 168 -9.36 12.04 -6.04
C PRO A 168 -10.48 11.90 -5.00
N GLY A 169 -11.60 11.27 -5.36
CA GLY A 169 -12.71 10.96 -4.46
C GLY A 169 -12.34 10.07 -3.29
N PHE A 170 -11.37 9.15 -3.47
CA PHE A 170 -10.85 8.30 -2.39
C PHE A 170 -10.21 9.14 -1.28
N MET A 171 -9.41 10.14 -1.64
CA MET A 171 -8.79 11.04 -0.66
C MET A 171 -9.86 11.76 0.18
N ARG A 172 -10.89 12.30 -0.48
CA ARG A 172 -11.98 13.02 0.18
C ARG A 172 -12.79 12.14 1.13
N LEU A 173 -13.21 10.96 0.63
CA LEU A 173 -13.98 10.01 1.43
C LEU A 173 -13.13 9.47 2.59
N GLY A 174 -11.88 9.08 2.33
CA GLY A 174 -10.96 8.57 3.36
C GLY A 174 -10.70 9.58 4.47
N ALA A 175 -10.45 10.85 4.11
CA ALA A 175 -10.26 11.93 5.07
C ALA A 175 -11.53 12.19 5.91
N ALA A 176 -12.70 12.15 5.28
CA ALA A 176 -13.98 12.33 5.97
C ALA A 176 -14.29 11.17 6.92
N LEU A 177 -14.09 9.93 6.46
CA LEU A 177 -14.33 8.75 7.29
C LEU A 177 -13.33 8.64 8.45
N HIS A 178 -12.05 8.97 8.24
CA HIS A 178 -11.05 8.94 9.31
C HIS A 178 -11.42 9.88 10.49
N LYS A 179 -12.08 11.02 10.23
CA LYS A 179 -12.59 11.92 11.28
C LYS A 179 -13.60 11.25 12.21
N ALA A 180 -14.30 10.20 11.74
CA ALA A 180 -15.23 9.43 12.57
C ALA A 180 -14.52 8.40 13.48
N TYR A 181 -13.21 8.22 13.32
CA TYR A 181 -12.37 7.29 14.10
C TYR A 181 -11.18 8.03 14.73
N PRO A 182 -11.41 8.96 15.67
CA PRO A 182 -10.39 9.87 16.19
C PRO A 182 -9.25 9.17 16.94
N GLY A 183 -9.44 7.91 17.31
CA GLY A 183 -8.41 7.08 17.95
C GLY A 183 -7.56 6.28 16.97
N ALA A 184 -7.89 6.27 15.69
CA ALA A 184 -7.06 5.62 14.66
C ALA A 184 -5.85 6.51 14.34
N PRO A 185 -4.64 5.92 14.15
CA PRO A 185 -3.48 6.64 13.65
C PRO A 185 -3.76 7.32 12.30
N VAL A 186 -2.96 8.35 11.99
CA VAL A 186 -3.06 9.06 10.69
C VAL A 186 -2.79 8.08 9.55
N PRO A 187 -3.67 8.04 8.52
CA PRO A 187 -3.45 7.20 7.35
C PRO A 187 -2.23 7.65 6.54
N ILE A 188 -1.56 6.68 5.89
CA ILE A 188 -0.65 6.96 4.79
C ILE A 188 -1.43 6.96 3.47
N TYR A 189 -1.23 7.99 2.63
CA TYR A 189 -1.90 8.16 1.34
C TYR A 189 -0.95 7.74 0.21
N ARG A 190 -1.16 6.57 -0.37
CA ARG A 190 -0.45 6.13 -1.58
C ARG A 190 -1.16 6.71 -2.79
N LEU A 191 -0.57 7.74 -3.40
CA LEU A 191 -1.12 8.39 -4.60
C LEU A 191 -0.84 7.48 -5.80
N MET A 192 -1.87 6.81 -6.29
CA MET A 192 -1.76 5.83 -7.36
C MET A 192 -1.83 6.50 -8.73
N PHE A 193 -0.90 6.15 -9.60
CA PHE A 193 -0.83 6.65 -10.97
C PHE A 193 -0.86 5.49 -11.97
N SER A 194 -1.44 5.72 -13.14
CA SER A 194 -1.36 4.81 -14.29
C SER A 194 -1.54 5.57 -15.59
N ASP A 195 -0.87 5.13 -16.64
CA ASP A 195 -1.07 5.61 -18.01
C ASP A 195 -1.72 4.54 -18.91
N HIS A 196 -1.85 3.30 -18.41
CA HIS A 196 -2.44 2.17 -19.13
C HIS A 196 -3.84 1.79 -18.63
N ILE A 197 -4.19 2.20 -17.41
CA ILE A 197 -5.48 1.89 -16.77
C ILE A 197 -6.26 3.20 -16.57
N ALA A 198 -7.54 3.17 -16.94
CA ALA A 198 -8.42 4.34 -16.92
C ALA A 198 -8.96 4.62 -15.51
N PHE A 199 -8.07 5.05 -14.61
CA PHE A 199 -8.43 5.63 -13.32
C PHE A 199 -7.55 6.84 -13.01
N GLY A 200 -8.02 7.73 -12.14
CA GLY A 200 -7.25 8.84 -11.54
C GLY A 200 -6.42 9.62 -12.55
N PHE A 201 -5.10 9.59 -12.37
CA PHE A 201 -4.17 10.40 -13.13
C PHE A 201 -2.99 9.61 -13.70
N PRO A 202 -2.41 10.04 -14.85
CA PRO A 202 -1.13 9.55 -15.33
C PRO A 202 0.03 10.03 -14.43
N PRO A 203 1.22 9.38 -14.48
CA PRO A 203 2.39 9.77 -13.69
C PRO A 203 3.05 11.04 -14.24
N ALA A 204 2.42 12.18 -13.99
CA ALA A 204 2.83 13.50 -14.44
C ALA A 204 2.90 14.49 -13.28
N ASP A 205 3.79 15.48 -13.39
CA ASP A 205 4.05 16.44 -12.31
C ASP A 205 2.80 17.28 -11.96
N TRP A 206 2.01 17.70 -12.98
CA TRP A 206 0.74 18.40 -12.77
C TRP A 206 -0.30 17.54 -12.01
N ALA A 207 -0.26 16.22 -12.21
CA ALA A 207 -1.17 15.28 -11.56
C ALA A 207 -0.80 15.10 -10.08
N LEU A 208 0.50 15.02 -9.78
CA LEU A 208 0.99 15.08 -8.41
C LEU A 208 0.58 16.39 -7.73
N ASP A 209 0.76 17.52 -8.39
CA ASP A 209 0.32 18.83 -7.88
C ASP A 209 -1.18 18.87 -7.60
N ALA A 210 -2.01 18.26 -8.44
CA ALA A 210 -3.45 18.18 -8.23
C ALA A 210 -3.79 17.39 -6.96
N TYR A 211 -3.18 16.22 -6.76
CA TYR A 211 -3.34 15.45 -5.53
C TYR A 211 -2.86 16.21 -4.29
N LEU A 212 -1.72 16.89 -4.35
CA LEU A 212 -1.17 17.63 -3.21
C LEU A 212 -2.03 18.85 -2.85
N LYS A 213 -2.60 19.55 -3.83
CA LYS A 213 -3.57 20.61 -3.58
C LYS A 213 -4.84 20.09 -2.91
N LEU A 214 -5.32 18.92 -3.35
CA LEU A 214 -6.46 18.27 -2.70
C LEU A 214 -6.13 17.82 -1.28
N ALA A 215 -4.96 17.21 -1.07
CA ALA A 215 -4.49 16.79 0.25
C ALA A 215 -4.38 17.96 1.23
N ALA A 216 -3.91 19.12 0.78
CA ALA A 216 -3.83 20.33 1.61
C ALA A 216 -5.20 20.81 2.11
N LEU A 217 -6.27 20.54 1.35
CA LEU A 217 -7.64 20.89 1.73
C LEU A 217 -8.30 19.83 2.64
N GLU A 218 -8.19 18.56 2.29
CA GLU A 218 -8.96 17.49 2.91
C GLU A 218 -8.20 16.81 4.08
N ALA A 219 -6.89 16.70 3.96
CA ALA A 219 -6.00 16.02 4.89
C ALA A 219 -4.64 16.73 5.03
N PRO A 220 -4.59 17.96 5.57
CA PRO A 220 -3.40 18.83 5.57
C PRO A 220 -2.18 18.26 6.32
N ARG A 221 -2.37 17.21 7.09
CA ARG A 221 -1.29 16.48 7.80
C ARG A 221 -1.02 15.10 7.19
N ALA A 222 -1.56 14.83 5.99
CA ALA A 222 -1.37 13.55 5.34
C ALA A 222 0.12 13.28 5.09
N LEU A 223 0.56 12.10 5.51
CA LEU A 223 1.80 11.50 5.03
C LEU A 223 1.45 10.78 3.72
N TRP A 224 2.26 10.94 2.70
CA TRP A 224 1.92 10.45 1.38
C TRP A 224 3.13 9.90 0.63
N MET A 225 2.87 9.01 -0.31
CA MET A 225 3.87 8.47 -1.22
C MET A 225 3.32 8.39 -2.64
N VAL A 226 4.21 8.46 -3.63
CA VAL A 226 3.88 8.14 -5.01
C VAL A 226 3.95 6.63 -5.21
N ALA A 227 3.00 6.08 -5.97
CA ALA A 227 2.92 4.67 -6.31
C ALA A 227 2.31 4.50 -7.71
N GLY A 228 2.61 3.40 -8.39
CA GLY A 228 2.08 3.08 -9.70
C GLY A 228 1.10 1.92 -9.69
N LEU A 229 0.41 1.72 -10.79
CA LEU A 229 -0.23 0.46 -11.13
C LEU A 229 -0.06 0.18 -12.62
N GLY A 230 0.82 -0.78 -12.94
CA GLY A 230 1.19 -1.13 -14.31
C GLY A 230 2.02 -0.05 -15.01
N VAL A 231 2.73 0.80 -14.26
CA VAL A 231 3.47 1.94 -14.79
C VAL A 231 4.78 2.16 -14.02
N GLU A 232 5.79 2.73 -14.68
CA GLU A 232 7.00 3.20 -14.00
C GLU A 232 6.74 4.52 -13.29
N ILE A 233 7.01 4.57 -11.99
CA ILE A 233 6.81 5.76 -11.14
C ILE A 233 8.08 6.62 -11.02
N GLU A 234 9.19 6.16 -11.56
CA GLU A 234 10.49 6.85 -11.49
C GLU A 234 10.46 8.33 -11.90
N PRO A 235 9.68 8.74 -12.93
CA PRO A 235 9.58 10.16 -13.32
C PRO A 235 9.05 11.09 -12.21
N LEU A 236 8.33 10.56 -11.22
CA LEU A 236 7.79 11.34 -10.11
C LEU A 236 8.65 11.32 -8.84
N ILE A 237 9.71 10.50 -8.78
CA ILE A 237 10.50 10.33 -7.54
C ILE A 237 11.18 11.65 -7.13
N GLU A 238 11.82 12.35 -8.05
CA GLU A 238 12.46 13.65 -7.77
C GLU A 238 11.45 14.66 -7.24
N ALA A 239 10.33 14.78 -7.92
CA ALA A 239 9.25 15.69 -7.54
C ALA A 239 8.63 15.33 -6.18
N ALA A 240 8.49 14.05 -5.89
CA ALA A 240 7.99 13.56 -4.60
C ALA A 240 8.96 13.92 -3.46
N VAL A 241 10.25 13.63 -3.63
CA VAL A 241 11.29 13.94 -2.64
C VAL A 241 11.36 15.44 -2.38
N ALA A 242 11.37 16.25 -3.42
CA ALA A 242 11.43 17.71 -3.31
C ALA A 242 10.21 18.31 -2.56
N ARG A 243 9.05 17.62 -2.59
CA ARG A 243 7.80 18.04 -1.93
C ARG A 243 7.56 17.34 -0.58
N GLY A 244 8.56 16.60 -0.06
CA GLY A 244 8.48 15.90 1.23
C GLY A 244 7.64 14.62 1.22
N GLY A 245 7.45 14.02 0.06
CA GLY A 245 6.77 12.75 -0.11
C GLY A 245 7.69 11.55 -0.03
N HIS A 246 7.08 10.37 -0.09
CA HIS A 246 7.72 9.08 -0.02
C HIS A 246 7.50 8.29 -1.32
N VAL A 247 8.10 7.10 -1.43
CA VAL A 247 8.15 6.33 -2.68
C VAL A 247 7.73 4.88 -2.44
N ARG A 248 6.87 4.36 -3.30
CA ARG A 248 6.59 2.93 -3.40
C ARG A 248 6.94 2.44 -4.80
N VAL A 249 7.66 1.31 -4.86
CA VAL A 249 8.02 0.60 -6.09
C VAL A 249 7.78 -0.91 -5.91
N GLY A 250 8.01 -1.69 -6.95
CA GLY A 250 7.97 -3.15 -6.89
C GLY A 250 7.20 -3.76 -8.05
N LEU A 251 7.27 -5.08 -8.16
CA LEU A 251 6.67 -5.83 -9.27
C LEU A 251 5.14 -5.83 -9.26
N GLU A 252 4.51 -5.54 -8.11
CA GLU A 252 3.07 -5.29 -8.06
C GLU A 252 2.68 -4.08 -8.89
N ASP A 253 3.49 -3.03 -8.83
CA ASP A 253 3.19 -1.71 -9.38
C ASP A 253 3.80 -1.50 -10.78
N ALA A 254 4.88 -2.22 -11.09
CA ALA A 254 5.64 -2.10 -12.33
C ALA A 254 4.83 -2.49 -13.57
N PRO A 255 5.23 -2.04 -14.77
CA PRO A 255 4.65 -2.51 -16.02
C PRO A 255 4.64 -4.02 -16.12
N MET A 256 3.58 -4.60 -16.68
CA MET A 256 3.49 -6.05 -16.85
C MET A 256 4.63 -6.58 -17.73
N GLY A 257 5.21 -7.70 -17.32
CA GLY A 257 6.38 -8.27 -17.99
C GLY A 257 7.68 -7.55 -17.66
N CYS A 258 7.74 -6.80 -16.57
CA CYS A 258 8.97 -6.13 -16.12
C CYS A 258 10.12 -7.13 -15.99
N ALA A 259 11.25 -6.82 -16.62
CA ALA A 259 12.45 -7.68 -16.63
C ALA A 259 13.31 -7.51 -15.36
N LEU A 260 13.05 -6.50 -14.54
CA LEU A 260 13.80 -6.23 -13.31
C LEU A 260 13.23 -7.06 -12.14
N SER A 261 14.10 -7.38 -11.18
CA SER A 261 13.69 -7.91 -9.88
C SER A 261 13.23 -6.78 -8.96
N ASN A 262 12.53 -7.12 -7.87
CA ASN A 262 12.20 -6.16 -6.81
C ASN A 262 13.44 -5.48 -6.21
N GLU A 263 14.52 -6.24 -6.01
CA GLU A 263 15.81 -5.70 -5.57
C GLU A 263 16.32 -4.62 -6.53
N ALA A 264 16.34 -4.88 -7.84
CA ALA A 264 16.80 -3.93 -8.84
C ALA A 264 15.91 -2.67 -8.90
N LEU A 265 14.59 -2.80 -8.78
CA LEU A 265 13.66 -1.68 -8.68
C LEU A 265 13.90 -0.85 -7.40
N THR A 266 14.15 -1.52 -6.27
CA THR A 266 14.48 -0.88 -4.99
C THR A 266 15.79 -0.08 -5.09
N GLU A 267 16.84 -0.67 -5.67
CA GLU A 267 18.11 0.02 -5.87
C GLU A 267 18.00 1.23 -6.82
N ARG A 268 17.19 1.11 -7.89
CA ARG A 268 16.92 2.24 -8.79
C ARG A 268 16.23 3.38 -8.05
N ALA A 269 15.17 3.07 -7.29
CA ALA A 269 14.47 4.06 -6.47
C ALA A 269 15.41 4.71 -5.45
N ARG A 270 16.23 3.93 -4.75
CA ARG A 270 17.24 4.45 -3.81
C ARG A 270 18.19 5.44 -4.48
N ARG A 271 18.70 5.12 -5.68
CA ARG A 271 19.60 6.02 -6.43
C ARG A 271 18.91 7.32 -6.83
N LEU A 272 17.65 7.26 -7.28
CA LEU A 272 16.87 8.44 -7.65
C LEU A 272 16.55 9.32 -6.43
N ILE A 273 16.18 8.70 -5.30
CA ILE A 273 15.98 9.41 -4.03
C ILE A 273 17.25 10.13 -3.61
N ALA A 274 18.41 9.47 -3.68
CA ALA A 274 19.70 10.07 -3.34
C ALA A 274 20.08 11.21 -4.30
N ALA A 275 19.84 11.05 -5.61
CA ALA A 275 20.09 12.08 -6.62
C ALA A 275 19.20 13.32 -6.39
N ALA A 276 17.99 13.14 -5.86
CA ALA A 276 17.09 14.22 -5.45
C ALA A 276 17.47 14.85 -4.09
N GLY A 277 18.57 14.43 -3.47
CA GLY A 277 19.05 14.94 -2.17
C GLY A 277 18.35 14.30 -0.96
N GLY A 278 17.56 13.26 -1.13
CA GLY A 278 16.91 12.51 -0.06
C GLY A 278 17.81 11.42 0.52
N GLY A 279 17.66 11.15 1.82
CA GLY A 279 18.19 9.96 2.49
C GLY A 279 17.07 8.96 2.76
N LEU A 280 17.38 7.66 2.86
CA LEU A 280 16.36 6.64 3.18
C LEU A 280 16.02 6.63 4.67
N ALA A 281 14.75 6.44 4.97
CA ALA A 281 14.25 6.20 6.32
C ALA A 281 14.43 4.74 6.72
N THR A 282 14.78 4.50 7.96
CA THR A 282 14.61 3.19 8.61
C THR A 282 13.16 2.96 9.03
N ALA A 283 12.77 1.74 9.34
CA ALA A 283 11.44 1.46 9.90
C ALA A 283 11.19 2.22 11.22
N SER A 284 12.24 2.43 12.01
CA SER A 284 12.16 3.25 13.23
C SER A 284 11.83 4.72 12.91
N ASP A 285 12.43 5.30 11.87
CA ASP A 285 12.12 6.66 11.41
C ASP A 285 10.67 6.78 10.95
N VAL A 286 10.18 5.78 10.21
CA VAL A 286 8.79 5.70 9.76
C VAL A 286 7.83 5.72 10.95
N ARG A 287 8.07 4.86 11.94
CA ARG A 287 7.24 4.82 13.18
C ARG A 287 7.28 6.12 13.96
N ALA A 288 8.45 6.75 14.04
CA ALA A 288 8.62 8.04 14.71
C ALA A 288 7.80 9.15 14.02
N ALA A 289 7.84 9.21 12.68
CA ALA A 289 7.09 10.19 11.90
C ALA A 289 5.58 9.98 12.02
N LEU A 290 5.09 8.73 11.95
CA LEU A 290 3.68 8.40 12.15
C LEU A 290 3.19 8.80 13.55
N LYS A 291 3.99 8.54 14.57
CA LYS A 291 3.67 8.94 15.95
C LYS A 291 3.59 10.46 16.07
N ALA A 292 4.50 11.20 15.45
CA ALA A 292 4.50 12.66 15.46
C ALA A 292 3.30 13.27 14.70
N ALA A 293 2.85 12.63 13.62
CA ALA A 293 1.69 13.07 12.84
C ALA A 293 0.34 12.73 13.52
N SER A 294 0.31 11.70 14.37
CA SER A 294 -0.91 11.29 15.07
C SER A 294 -1.26 12.26 16.19
N PRO A 295 -2.54 12.62 16.38
CA PRO A 295 -2.94 13.49 17.49
C PRO A 295 -2.58 12.82 18.83
N VAL A 296 -1.98 13.59 19.72
CA VAL A 296 -1.72 13.15 21.11
C VAL A 296 -3.06 12.68 21.68
N ARG A 297 -3.16 11.41 22.08
CA ARG A 297 -4.31 10.91 22.84
C ARG A 297 -4.44 11.82 24.06
N ALA A 298 -5.52 12.60 24.13
CA ALA A 298 -5.87 13.29 25.37
C ALA A 298 -5.95 12.20 26.46
N ALA A 299 -5.10 12.31 27.47
CA ALA A 299 -5.15 11.42 28.60
C ALA A 299 -6.59 11.45 29.10
N SER A 300 -7.30 10.33 29.05
CA SER A 300 -8.59 10.18 29.66
C SER A 300 -8.35 10.44 31.15
N SER A 301 -8.68 11.65 31.63
CA SER A 301 -8.81 11.92 33.04
C SER A 301 -9.93 11.01 33.55
N SER A 302 -9.54 9.90 34.16
CA SER A 302 -10.40 9.12 35.02
C SER A 302 -10.75 10.01 36.20
N SER A 303 -11.83 10.74 36.09
CA SER A 303 -12.51 11.30 37.26
C SER A 303 -13.32 10.17 37.90
N SER A 304 -12.84 9.77 39.05
CA SER A 304 -13.48 8.95 40.08
C SER A 304 -14.92 9.37 40.34
#